data_2285828adbf6455d8e43cac58012c8f2
#
_entry.id   2285828adbf6455d8e43cac58012c8f2
#
_cell.length_a   1.000
_cell.length_b   1.000
_cell.length_c   1.000
_cell.angle_alpha   90.00
_cell.angle_beta   90.00
_cell.angle_gamma   90.00
#
_symmetry.space_group_name_H-M   'P 1'
#
loop_
_entity.id
_entity.type
_entity.pdbx_description
1 polymer ?
#
loop_
_entity_poly.entity_id
_entity_poly.type
_entity_poly.pdbx_seq_one_letter_code
_entity_poly.pdbx_strand_id
1 'polypeptide(L)'
;PQALRNKYNAQVQAGMALYIDQPLGKRTEQTTGHFLTAEQQLRFFEHNVYYALTTSDEYVWCYSERMNWWLPPEKAGKDRILPPGVEEALVSARQKYEQGKPLGYDIADMIEAGRQKRIAARKAQNKQE
;
A
#
# COMPACT_ATOMS: atom_id res chain seq x y z
N PRO A 1 32.33 -12.96 -2.60
CA PRO A 1 32.65 -14.36 -2.46
C PRO A 1 31.40 -15.17 -2.09
N GLN A 2 31.28 -16.40 -2.58
CA GLN A 2 30.11 -17.27 -2.35
C GLN A 2 29.89 -17.56 -0.86
N ALA A 3 30.96 -17.74 -0.10
CA ALA A 3 30.90 -17.96 1.33
C ALA A 3 30.22 -16.81 2.10
N LEU A 4 30.41 -15.56 1.69
CA LEU A 4 29.73 -14.42 2.30
C LEU A 4 28.24 -14.38 1.93
N ARG A 5 27.88 -14.75 0.70
CA ARG A 5 26.48 -14.88 0.29
C ARG A 5 25.75 -15.95 1.07
N ASN A 6 26.37 -17.12 1.25
CA ASN A 6 25.80 -18.20 2.03
C ASN A 6 25.59 -17.79 3.49
N LYS A 7 26.57 -17.10 4.08
CA LYS A 7 26.46 -16.59 5.44
C LYS A 7 25.35 -15.53 5.55
N TYR A 8 25.27 -14.61 4.59
CA TYR A 8 24.22 -13.61 4.53
C TYR A 8 22.83 -14.25 4.47
N ASN A 9 22.61 -15.16 3.52
CA ASN A 9 21.33 -15.86 3.35
C ASN A 9 20.93 -16.71 4.57
N ALA A 10 21.89 -17.14 5.37
CA ALA A 10 21.62 -17.91 6.59
C ALA A 10 21.33 -17.04 7.84
N GLN A 11 21.67 -15.75 7.80
CA GLN A 11 21.63 -14.88 8.98
C GLN A 11 20.81 -13.61 8.80
N VAL A 12 20.42 -13.28 7.57
CA VAL A 12 19.69 -12.05 7.24
C VAL A 12 18.39 -12.42 6.55
N GLN A 13 17.29 -11.92 7.09
CA GLN A 13 15.95 -12.03 6.52
C GLN A 13 15.47 -10.65 6.08
N ALA A 14 14.90 -10.57 4.88
CA ALA A 14 14.31 -9.34 4.38
C ALA A 14 12.85 -9.25 4.85
N GLY A 15 12.53 -8.15 5.55
CA GLY A 15 11.17 -7.78 5.86
C GLY A 15 10.72 -6.58 5.01
N MET A 16 9.40 -6.38 4.88
CA MET A 16 8.83 -5.27 4.15
C MET A 16 7.91 -4.43 5.04
N ALA A 17 8.20 -3.12 5.12
CA ALA A 17 7.30 -2.13 5.70
C ALA A 17 6.46 -1.48 4.60
N LEU A 18 5.16 -1.63 4.65
CA LEU A 18 4.23 -0.99 3.73
C LEU A 18 3.70 0.30 4.34
N TYR A 19 4.02 1.43 3.73
CA TYR A 19 3.46 2.72 4.09
C TYR A 19 2.09 2.89 3.42
N ILE A 20 1.04 2.57 4.15
CA ILE A 20 -0.31 2.42 3.59
C ILE A 20 -1.07 3.72 3.38
N ASP A 21 -0.64 4.83 3.97
CA ASP A 21 -1.28 6.14 3.77
C ASP A 21 -1.19 6.62 2.30
N GLN A 22 -0.15 6.18 1.58
CA GLN A 22 0.04 6.55 0.18
C GLN A 22 -1.00 5.93 -0.76
N PRO A 23 -1.18 4.60 -0.82
CA PRO A 23 -2.20 3.97 -1.68
C PRO A 23 -3.62 4.40 -1.29
N LEU A 24 -3.88 4.61 -0.01
CA LEU A 24 -5.21 4.97 0.51
C LEU A 24 -5.48 6.49 0.49
N GLY A 25 -4.60 7.31 -0.09
CA GLY A 25 -4.79 8.75 -0.24
C GLY A 25 -4.90 9.51 1.10
N LYS A 26 -4.20 9.05 2.14
CA LYS A 26 -4.25 9.63 3.49
C LYS A 26 -3.05 10.52 3.84
N ARG A 27 -2.07 10.66 2.96
CA ARG A 27 -0.94 11.57 3.17
C ARG A 27 -1.37 13.03 3.15
N THR A 28 -0.59 13.88 3.83
CA THR A 28 -0.78 15.35 3.77
C THR A 28 -0.47 15.87 2.36
N GLU A 29 0.66 15.42 1.79
CA GLU A 29 1.00 15.77 0.42
C GLU A 29 0.20 14.91 -0.55
N GLN A 30 -0.26 15.54 -1.63
CA GLN A 30 -0.99 14.84 -2.68
C GLN A 30 -0.13 13.76 -3.34
N THR A 31 -0.53 12.52 -3.16
CA THR A 31 0.07 11.34 -3.81
C THR A 31 -0.88 10.79 -4.88
N THR A 32 -0.43 9.80 -5.65
CA THR A 32 -1.28 9.14 -6.64
C THR A 32 -2.57 8.59 -6.02
N GLY A 33 -2.51 8.07 -4.79
CA GLY A 33 -3.68 7.56 -4.08
C GLY A 33 -4.84 8.55 -3.95
N HIS A 34 -4.57 9.85 -3.83
CA HIS A 34 -5.63 10.90 -3.77
C HIS A 34 -6.45 11.03 -5.06
N PHE A 35 -5.92 10.56 -6.18
CA PHE A 35 -6.53 10.66 -7.50
C PHE A 35 -7.15 9.34 -7.97
N LEU A 36 -7.18 8.34 -7.09
CA LEU A 36 -7.81 7.05 -7.30
C LEU A 36 -9.20 7.01 -6.64
N THR A 37 -10.10 6.21 -7.19
CA THR A 37 -11.37 5.88 -6.53
C THR A 37 -11.12 5.01 -5.29
N ALA A 38 -12.10 4.91 -4.39
CA ALA A 38 -11.98 4.03 -3.21
C ALA A 38 -11.65 2.57 -3.59
N GLU A 39 -12.31 2.02 -4.61
CA GLU A 39 -12.03 0.68 -5.12
C GLU A 39 -10.59 0.56 -5.65
N GLN A 40 -10.11 1.57 -6.40
CA GLN A 40 -8.75 1.59 -6.92
C GLN A 40 -7.71 1.70 -5.80
N GLN A 41 -8.00 2.46 -4.75
CA GLN A 41 -7.16 2.55 -3.55
C GLN A 41 -7.03 1.19 -2.86
N LEU A 42 -8.12 0.45 -2.71
CA LEU A 42 -8.11 -0.89 -2.13
C LEU A 42 -7.33 -1.89 -3.00
N ARG A 43 -7.51 -1.85 -4.32
CA ARG A 43 -6.71 -2.67 -5.26
C ARG A 43 -5.23 -2.34 -5.18
N PHE A 44 -4.87 -1.07 -5.06
CA PHE A 44 -3.48 -0.65 -4.89
C PHE A 44 -2.90 -1.15 -3.56
N PHE A 45 -3.67 -1.06 -2.49
CA PHE A 45 -3.26 -1.58 -1.19
C PHE A 45 -3.11 -3.11 -1.21
N GLU A 46 -4.11 -3.84 -1.72
CA GLU A 46 -4.05 -5.31 -1.86
C GLU A 46 -2.84 -5.76 -2.68
N HIS A 47 -2.58 -5.10 -3.81
CA HIS A 47 -1.41 -5.35 -4.64
C HIS A 47 -0.11 -5.20 -3.84
N ASN A 48 0.04 -4.12 -3.09
CA ASN A 48 1.26 -3.87 -2.31
C ASN A 48 1.46 -4.94 -1.22
N VAL A 49 0.38 -5.33 -0.53
CA VAL A 49 0.44 -6.40 0.48
C VAL A 49 0.84 -7.73 -0.17
N TYR A 50 0.19 -8.12 -1.27
CA TYR A 50 0.46 -9.37 -1.96
C TYR A 50 1.93 -9.45 -2.40
N TYR A 51 2.45 -8.43 -3.07
CA TYR A 51 3.83 -8.44 -3.54
C TYR A 51 4.85 -8.29 -2.39
N ALA A 52 4.52 -7.61 -1.32
CA ALA A 52 5.36 -7.61 -0.13
C ALA A 52 5.49 -9.02 0.47
N LEU A 53 4.40 -9.77 0.57
CA LEU A 53 4.41 -11.16 1.03
C LEU A 53 5.22 -12.08 0.10
N THR A 54 5.19 -11.84 -1.21
CA THR A 54 5.95 -12.66 -2.18
C THR A 54 7.43 -12.35 -2.22
N THR A 55 7.87 -11.19 -1.73
CA THR A 55 9.25 -10.70 -1.81
C THR A 55 9.97 -10.65 -0.46
N SER A 56 9.25 -10.86 0.64
CA SER A 56 9.81 -10.90 1.99
C SER A 56 10.10 -12.34 2.41
N ASP A 57 11.11 -12.51 3.24
CA ASP A 57 11.45 -13.83 3.80
C ASP A 57 10.48 -14.23 4.91
N GLU A 58 10.12 -13.30 5.81
CA GLU A 58 9.34 -13.63 7.01
C GLU A 58 8.34 -12.56 7.42
N TYR A 59 8.74 -11.27 7.40
CA TYR A 59 7.94 -10.20 7.99
C TYR A 59 7.43 -9.18 6.98
N VAL A 60 6.12 -8.95 7.00
CA VAL A 60 5.46 -7.81 6.34
C VAL A 60 4.62 -7.10 7.37
N TRP A 61 4.78 -5.78 7.50
CA TRP A 61 3.93 -4.97 8.37
C TRP A 61 3.40 -3.73 7.67
N CYS A 62 2.17 -3.37 8.00
CA CYS A 62 1.52 -2.18 7.49
C CYS A 62 1.71 -1.03 8.47
N TYR A 63 2.34 0.04 7.99
CA TYR A 63 2.62 1.24 8.75
C TYR A 63 1.74 2.41 8.27
N SER A 64 1.13 3.11 9.22
CA SER A 64 0.37 4.33 8.97
C SER A 64 0.71 5.40 10.00
N GLU A 65 0.88 6.63 9.54
CA GLU A 65 0.98 7.82 10.40
C GLU A 65 -0.40 8.45 10.64
N ARG A 66 -1.36 8.16 9.79
CA ARG A 66 -2.66 8.84 9.75
C ARG A 66 -3.80 7.98 10.28
N MET A 67 -3.76 6.68 10.04
CA MET A 67 -4.84 5.78 10.42
C MET A 67 -4.49 4.99 11.68
N ASN A 68 -5.50 4.56 12.41
CA ASN A 68 -5.34 3.75 13.61
C ASN A 68 -6.06 2.42 13.46
N TRP A 69 -5.30 1.31 13.54
CA TRP A 69 -5.80 -0.04 13.43
C TRP A 69 -6.51 -0.54 14.70
N TRP A 70 -6.20 0.06 15.85
CA TRP A 70 -6.53 -0.52 17.15
C TRP A 70 -7.63 0.23 17.89
N LEU A 71 -7.90 1.47 17.49
CA LEU A 71 -8.97 2.24 18.11
C LEU A 71 -10.29 2.04 17.35
N PRO A 72 -11.37 1.83 18.06
CA PRO A 72 -12.69 1.80 17.45
C PRO A 72 -13.03 3.18 16.83
N PRO A 73 -13.86 3.23 15.79
CA PRO A 73 -14.13 4.43 15.03
C PRO A 73 -14.53 5.65 15.87
N GLU A 74 -15.30 5.44 16.92
CA GLU A 74 -15.75 6.50 17.85
C GLU A 74 -14.62 7.15 18.66
N LYS A 75 -13.48 6.47 18.79
CA LYS A 75 -12.28 6.96 19.50
C LYS A 75 -11.16 7.42 18.58
N ALA A 76 -11.14 6.94 17.33
CA ALA A 76 -10.07 7.23 16.39
C ALA A 76 -10.12 8.66 15.81
N GLY A 77 -11.30 9.30 15.82
CA GLY A 77 -11.54 10.54 15.09
C GLY A 77 -11.73 10.29 13.58
N LYS A 78 -12.57 11.08 12.93
CA LYS A 78 -13.04 10.86 11.55
C LYS A 78 -11.93 10.63 10.51
N ASP A 79 -10.81 11.35 10.67
CA ASP A 79 -9.71 11.31 9.70
C ASP A 79 -8.71 10.16 9.95
N ARG A 80 -8.88 9.42 11.05
CA ARG A 80 -8.01 8.33 11.45
C ARG A 80 -8.63 6.94 11.35
N ILE A 81 -9.83 6.86 10.80
CA ILE A 81 -10.53 5.59 10.59
C ILE A 81 -9.97 4.92 9.34
N LEU A 82 -9.78 3.60 9.41
CA LEU A 82 -9.47 2.80 8.23
C LEU A 82 -10.61 2.91 7.21
N PRO A 83 -10.31 3.14 5.94
CA PRO A 83 -11.34 3.10 4.90
C PRO A 83 -12.04 1.73 4.89
N PRO A 84 -13.35 1.68 4.63
CA PRO A 84 -14.07 0.42 4.45
C PRO A 84 -13.41 -0.45 3.39
N GLY A 85 -13.28 -1.75 3.62
CA GLY A 85 -12.68 -2.71 2.70
C GLY A 85 -11.16 -2.92 2.86
N VAL A 86 -10.48 -2.14 3.71
CA VAL A 86 -9.02 -2.30 3.92
C VAL A 86 -8.69 -3.63 4.57
N GLU A 87 -9.46 -4.05 5.56
CA GLU A 87 -9.24 -5.34 6.23
C GLU A 87 -9.49 -6.51 5.28
N GLU A 88 -10.55 -6.43 4.48
CA GLU A 88 -10.90 -7.43 3.47
C GLU A 88 -9.81 -7.50 2.38
N ALA A 89 -9.26 -6.38 1.94
CA ALA A 89 -8.16 -6.34 0.98
C ALA A 89 -6.88 -6.97 1.55
N LEU A 90 -6.58 -6.73 2.83
CA LEU A 90 -5.46 -7.36 3.53
C LEU A 90 -5.63 -8.89 3.59
N VAL A 91 -6.81 -9.34 4.02
CA VAL A 91 -7.14 -10.77 4.14
C VAL A 91 -7.09 -11.43 2.76
N SER A 92 -7.63 -10.78 1.73
CA SER A 92 -7.61 -11.28 0.35
C SER A 92 -6.18 -11.48 -0.18
N ALA A 93 -5.31 -10.48 0.00
CA ALA A 93 -3.91 -10.58 -0.41
C ALA A 93 -3.19 -11.75 0.28
N ARG A 94 -3.39 -11.89 1.59
CA ARG A 94 -2.81 -12.96 2.40
C ARG A 94 -3.30 -14.33 1.97
N GLN A 95 -4.61 -14.50 1.80
CA GLN A 95 -5.19 -15.76 1.35
C GLN A 95 -4.70 -16.19 -0.04
N LYS A 96 -4.60 -15.25 -0.98
CA LYS A 96 -4.04 -15.53 -2.31
C LYS A 96 -2.60 -16.00 -2.21
N TYR A 97 -1.79 -15.32 -1.41
CA TYR A 97 -0.39 -15.71 -1.17
C TYR A 97 -0.28 -17.09 -0.53
N GLU A 98 -0.99 -17.37 0.56
CA GLU A 98 -0.97 -18.66 1.26
C GLU A 98 -1.45 -19.82 0.38
N GLN A 99 -2.36 -19.56 -0.56
CA GLN A 99 -2.87 -20.56 -1.51
C GLN A 99 -2.04 -20.67 -2.79
N GLY A 100 -0.95 -19.91 -2.94
CA GLY A 100 -0.17 -19.86 -4.18
C GLY A 100 -0.94 -19.34 -5.39
N LYS A 101 -2.01 -18.58 -5.18
CA LYS A 101 -2.84 -17.99 -6.23
C LYS A 101 -2.27 -16.67 -6.70
N PRO A 102 -2.33 -16.34 -8.00
CA PRO A 102 -1.96 -15.02 -8.48
C PRO A 102 -2.91 -13.95 -7.97
N LEU A 103 -2.44 -12.71 -7.93
CA LEU A 103 -3.28 -11.55 -7.55
C LEU A 103 -4.53 -11.43 -8.42
N GLY A 104 -4.41 -11.75 -9.72
CA GLY A 104 -5.53 -11.83 -10.66
C GLY A 104 -5.83 -10.52 -11.41
N TYR A 105 -5.07 -9.46 -11.15
CA TYR A 105 -5.19 -8.19 -11.86
C TYR A 105 -3.87 -7.42 -11.86
N ASP A 106 -3.75 -6.46 -12.77
CA ASP A 106 -2.67 -5.47 -12.86
C ASP A 106 -3.17 -4.09 -12.41
N ILE A 107 -2.27 -3.24 -11.93
CA ILE A 107 -2.59 -1.88 -11.47
C ILE A 107 -1.90 -0.80 -12.30
N ALA A 108 -1.07 -1.15 -13.30
CA ALA A 108 -0.22 -0.21 -14.02
C ALA A 108 -1.02 0.94 -14.65
N ASP A 109 -2.05 0.65 -15.41
CA ASP A 109 -2.89 1.65 -16.08
C ASP A 109 -3.61 2.56 -15.09
N MET A 110 -4.11 1.98 -14.02
CA MET A 110 -4.78 2.71 -12.94
C MET A 110 -3.84 3.68 -12.24
N ILE A 111 -2.62 3.24 -11.92
CA ILE A 111 -1.59 4.07 -11.29
C ILE A 111 -1.13 5.17 -12.24
N GLU A 112 -0.94 4.87 -13.52
CA GLU A 112 -0.56 5.88 -14.51
C GLU A 112 -1.64 6.94 -14.69
N ALA A 113 -2.90 6.54 -14.78
CA ALA A 113 -4.03 7.49 -14.84
C ALA A 113 -4.09 8.40 -13.60
N GLY A 114 -3.90 7.84 -12.41
CA GLY A 114 -3.83 8.61 -11.16
C GLY A 114 -2.63 9.57 -11.13
N ARG A 115 -1.47 9.12 -11.62
CA ARG A 115 -0.26 9.94 -11.76
C ARG A 115 -0.47 11.14 -12.69
N GLN A 116 -1.12 10.93 -13.83
CA GLN A 116 -1.42 12.00 -14.79
C GLN A 116 -2.38 13.05 -14.17
N LYS A 117 -3.42 12.62 -13.47
CA LYS A 117 -4.31 13.52 -12.74
C LYS A 117 -3.55 14.36 -11.70
N ARG A 118 -2.63 13.73 -10.94
CA ARG A 118 -1.79 14.44 -9.97
C ARG A 118 -0.91 15.51 -10.64
N ILE A 119 -0.26 15.15 -11.76
CA ILE A 119 0.58 16.10 -12.51
C ILE A 119 -0.25 17.30 -13.01
N ALA A 120 -1.44 17.03 -13.55
CA ALA A 120 -2.34 18.08 -14.03
C ALA A 120 -2.78 19.03 -12.89
N ALA A 121 -3.16 18.47 -11.74
CA ALA A 121 -3.52 19.25 -10.57
C ALA A 121 -2.38 20.16 -10.09
N ARG A 122 -1.16 19.62 -9.99
CA ARG A 122 0.03 20.41 -9.60
C ARG A 122 0.34 21.54 -10.58
N LYS A 123 0.20 21.30 -11.89
CA LYS A 123 0.39 22.34 -12.91
C LYS A 123 -0.66 23.45 -12.82
N ALA A 124 -1.90 23.11 -12.44
CA ALA A 124 -2.96 24.09 -12.25
C ALA A 124 -2.71 24.99 -11.02
N GLN A 125 -2.22 24.41 -9.91
CA GLN A 125 -1.85 25.17 -8.71
C GLN A 125 -0.73 26.19 -8.97
N ASN A 126 0.35 25.77 -9.63
CA ASN A 126 1.49 26.65 -9.93
C ASN A 126 1.18 27.78 -10.94
N LYS A 127 0.03 27.78 -11.58
CA LYS A 127 -0.42 28.89 -12.47
C LYS A 127 -1.22 29.95 -11.74
N GLN A 128 -1.62 29.69 -10.50
CA GLN A 128 -2.43 30.61 -9.67
C GLN A 128 -1.58 31.39 -8.66
N GLU A 129 -0.32 31.01 -8.51
CA GLU A 129 0.72 31.76 -7.79
C GLU A 129 1.49 32.70 -8.73
#